data_97a73da1b001343b58d7beec883cc198
#
_entry.id   97a73da1b001343b58d7beec883cc198
#
_cell.length_a   1.000
_cell.length_b   1.000
_cell.length_c   1.000
_cell.angle_alpha   90.00
_cell.angle_beta   90.00
_cell.angle_gamma   90.00
#
_symmetry.space_group_name_H-M   'P 1'
#
loop_
_entity.id
_entity.type
_entity.pdbx_description
1 polymer ?
#
loop_
_entity_poly.entity_id
_entity_poly.type
_entity_poly.pdbx_seq_one_letter_code
_entity_poly.pdbx_strand_id
1 'polypeptide(L)'
;VRYLKMAKVEVAVTASTGIAATHLGGMTIHSWSGIGIKKSLSKWDLDRIASNERFVKRINRTKVLVIDEISMLDGKTLECVDQVCREIRQSTEPFGGIQTVFVGDFFQLPPVAKEGEPAVEFAFASKTWAMARPYICYLSEQHRQEDKIFLEILSSLRRNEIDESHNTILENRYFRDIDPISQNITKLFSHNKDVDLINSAELERIPGEEQVFMMTCSGRKSLVDPLKRGCLSPEKLLLKRGASVMFTKNSPKREFVNGTLGTIIDFEESTNYPIVKTRNGRTIITEPMDWTNEERGKILCKISQIPLRLAWA
;
A
#
# COMPACT_ATOMS: atom_id res chain seq x y z
N VAL A 1 -13.70 -11.04 -5.08
CA VAL A 1 -13.77 -10.08 -6.19
C VAL A 1 -13.96 -10.81 -7.53
N ARG A 2 -13.08 -11.78 -7.91
CA ARG A 2 -13.17 -12.49 -9.19
C ARG A 2 -14.55 -13.14 -9.42
N TYR A 3 -15.06 -13.87 -8.44
CA TYR A 3 -16.39 -14.49 -8.48
C TYR A 3 -17.52 -13.46 -8.74
N LEU A 4 -17.53 -12.37 -8.00
CA LEU A 4 -18.54 -11.31 -8.16
C LEU A 4 -18.48 -10.66 -9.54
N LYS A 5 -17.27 -10.42 -10.07
CA LYS A 5 -17.09 -9.90 -11.44
C LYS A 5 -17.60 -10.87 -12.50
N MET A 6 -17.35 -12.17 -12.31
CA MET A 6 -17.91 -13.21 -13.22
C MET A 6 -19.44 -13.25 -13.17
N ALA A 7 -20.03 -13.03 -12.00
CA ALA A 7 -21.46 -12.90 -11.80
C ALA A 7 -22.04 -11.52 -12.25
N LYS A 8 -21.21 -10.68 -12.91
CA LYS A 8 -21.57 -9.33 -13.39
C LYS A 8 -22.08 -8.40 -12.28
N VAL A 9 -21.62 -8.62 -11.04
CA VAL A 9 -21.88 -7.72 -9.92
C VAL A 9 -20.90 -6.55 -9.96
N GLU A 10 -21.41 -5.33 -9.85
CA GLU A 10 -20.59 -4.11 -9.81
C GLU A 10 -19.87 -4.00 -8.45
N VAL A 11 -18.58 -4.27 -8.45
CA VAL A 11 -17.72 -4.27 -7.26
C VAL A 11 -16.77 -3.08 -7.30
N ALA A 12 -16.79 -2.26 -6.26
CA ALA A 12 -15.74 -1.28 -6.00
C ALA A 12 -14.68 -1.92 -5.10
N VAL A 13 -13.45 -1.97 -5.58
CA VAL A 13 -12.30 -2.45 -4.80
C VAL A 13 -11.50 -1.25 -4.34
N THR A 14 -11.40 -1.08 -3.03
CA THR A 14 -10.71 0.04 -2.41
C THR A 14 -9.76 -0.44 -1.31
N ALA A 15 -8.84 0.43 -0.89
CA ALA A 15 -7.98 0.20 0.24
C ALA A 15 -7.74 1.49 1.04
N SER A 16 -7.27 1.36 2.27
CA SER A 16 -6.91 2.50 3.13
C SER A 16 -5.72 3.30 2.58
N THR A 17 -4.75 2.62 1.93
CA THR A 17 -3.52 3.22 1.39
C THR A 17 -3.44 3.14 -0.12
N GLY A 18 -2.65 4.06 -0.74
CA GLY A 18 -2.41 4.06 -2.18
C GLY A 18 -1.70 2.80 -2.67
N ILE A 19 -0.78 2.29 -1.86
CA ILE A 19 0.00 1.07 -2.17
C ILE A 19 -0.92 -0.14 -2.24
N ALA A 20 -1.69 -0.40 -1.18
CA ALA A 20 -2.66 -1.50 -1.14
C ALA A 20 -3.68 -1.39 -2.28
N ALA A 21 -4.20 -0.18 -2.54
CA ALA A 21 -5.13 0.07 -3.64
C ALA A 21 -4.53 -0.28 -5.02
N THR A 22 -3.27 0.07 -5.25
CA THR A 22 -2.56 -0.23 -6.52
C THR A 22 -2.39 -1.73 -6.71
N HIS A 23 -2.05 -2.47 -5.66
CA HIS A 23 -1.93 -3.94 -5.70
C HIS A 23 -3.23 -4.64 -6.13
N LEU A 24 -4.35 -4.09 -5.71
CA LEU A 24 -5.67 -4.64 -6.01
C LEU A 24 -6.22 -4.18 -7.36
N GLY A 25 -5.52 -3.28 -8.07
CA GLY A 25 -6.03 -2.63 -9.28
C GLY A 25 -7.25 -1.75 -8.99
N GLY A 26 -7.34 -1.22 -7.77
CA GLY A 26 -8.39 -0.36 -7.28
C GLY A 26 -7.92 1.08 -7.03
N MET A 27 -8.61 1.78 -6.13
CA MET A 27 -8.25 3.11 -5.68
C MET A 27 -8.40 3.23 -4.16
N THR A 28 -7.83 4.28 -3.56
CA THR A 28 -8.03 4.51 -2.12
C THR A 28 -9.50 4.81 -1.82
N ILE A 29 -9.95 4.38 -0.64
CA ILE A 29 -11.32 4.69 -0.18
C ILE A 29 -11.58 6.20 -0.14
N HIS A 30 -10.57 7.00 0.18
CA HIS A 30 -10.61 8.45 0.17
C HIS A 30 -10.92 9.03 -1.23
N SER A 31 -10.28 8.49 -2.26
CA SER A 31 -10.51 8.88 -3.66
C SER A 31 -11.82 8.34 -4.20
N TRP A 32 -12.23 7.13 -3.78
CA TRP A 32 -13.45 6.51 -4.21
C TRP A 32 -14.68 7.27 -3.72
N SER A 33 -14.70 7.63 -2.44
CA SER A 33 -15.82 8.36 -1.81
C SER A 33 -15.80 9.86 -2.09
N GLY A 34 -14.65 10.42 -2.46
CA GLY A 34 -14.49 11.86 -2.70
C GLY A 34 -14.23 12.69 -1.44
N ILE A 35 -14.06 12.06 -0.27
CA ILE A 35 -13.80 12.76 1.00
C ILE A 35 -12.40 13.40 1.03
N GLY A 36 -11.45 12.93 0.20
CA GLY A 36 -10.06 13.38 0.23
C GLY A 36 -9.41 13.05 1.58
N ILE A 37 -8.72 14.01 2.18
CA ILE A 37 -8.01 13.86 3.48
C ILE A 37 -8.85 14.29 4.68
N LYS A 38 -10.15 14.52 4.50
CA LYS A 38 -11.03 15.04 5.56
C LYS A 38 -11.39 13.95 6.56
N LYS A 39 -11.35 14.30 7.84
CA LYS A 39 -11.78 13.46 8.97
C LYS A 39 -13.16 13.86 9.54
N SER A 40 -13.78 14.88 8.95
CA SER A 40 -15.16 15.31 9.21
C SER A 40 -15.70 16.02 7.98
N LEU A 41 -16.99 15.90 7.73
CA LEU A 41 -17.66 16.53 6.61
C LEU A 41 -18.70 17.53 7.12
N SER A 42 -18.63 18.78 6.62
CA SER A 42 -19.70 19.75 6.78
C SER A 42 -20.83 19.45 5.79
N LYS A 43 -22.00 20.03 6.01
CA LYS A 43 -23.12 19.94 5.06
C LYS A 43 -22.70 20.41 3.66
N TRP A 44 -21.95 21.50 3.58
CA TRP A 44 -21.41 22.02 2.32
C TRP A 44 -20.49 21.00 1.60
N ASP A 45 -19.67 20.25 2.37
CA ASP A 45 -18.82 19.21 1.80
C ASP A 45 -19.64 18.06 1.21
N LEU A 46 -20.67 17.63 1.91
CA LEU A 46 -21.59 16.59 1.45
C LEU A 46 -22.34 17.03 0.18
N ASP A 47 -22.91 18.26 0.18
CA ASP A 47 -23.60 18.83 -0.98
C ASP A 47 -22.67 18.90 -2.20
N ARG A 48 -21.42 19.34 -1.99
CA ARG A 48 -20.41 19.43 -3.06
C ARG A 48 -20.06 18.04 -3.63
N ILE A 49 -19.90 17.04 -2.78
CA ILE A 49 -19.61 15.65 -3.22
C ILE A 49 -20.83 15.07 -3.91
N ALA A 50 -22.05 15.25 -3.36
CA ALA A 50 -23.30 14.76 -3.90
C ALA A 50 -23.71 15.45 -5.21
N SER A 51 -23.23 16.66 -5.47
CA SER A 51 -23.44 17.38 -6.75
C SER A 51 -22.45 16.93 -7.85
N ASN A 52 -21.43 16.15 -7.51
CA ASN A 52 -20.44 15.71 -8.48
C ASN A 52 -20.91 14.43 -9.18
N GLU A 53 -21.33 14.54 -10.43
CA GLU A 53 -21.83 13.41 -11.23
C GLU A 53 -20.91 12.18 -11.23
N ARG A 54 -19.59 12.37 -11.15
CA ARG A 54 -18.62 11.28 -11.16
C ARG A 54 -18.74 10.42 -9.90
N PHE A 55 -18.86 11.05 -8.72
CA PHE A 55 -19.05 10.33 -7.46
C PHE A 55 -20.44 9.71 -7.41
N VAL A 56 -21.47 10.45 -7.80
CA VAL A 56 -22.86 9.96 -7.84
C VAL A 56 -22.99 8.71 -8.71
N LYS A 57 -22.52 8.75 -9.96
CA LYS A 57 -22.55 7.60 -10.88
C LYS A 57 -21.77 6.40 -10.33
N ARG A 58 -20.60 6.65 -9.70
CA ARG A 58 -19.76 5.60 -9.13
C ARG A 58 -20.44 4.91 -7.95
N ILE A 59 -20.92 5.68 -6.97
CA ILE A 59 -21.51 5.15 -5.74
C ILE A 59 -22.85 4.46 -6.05
N ASN A 60 -23.71 5.04 -6.88
CA ASN A 60 -25.01 4.45 -7.23
C ASN A 60 -24.88 3.12 -7.99
N ARG A 61 -23.89 2.95 -8.87
CA ARG A 61 -23.67 1.68 -9.57
C ARG A 61 -23.09 0.58 -8.69
N THR A 62 -22.34 0.95 -7.62
CA THR A 62 -21.65 -0.01 -6.75
C THR A 62 -22.66 -0.85 -5.98
N LYS A 63 -22.56 -2.17 -6.11
CA LYS A 63 -23.35 -3.14 -5.36
C LYS A 63 -22.57 -3.71 -4.17
N VAL A 64 -21.28 -3.90 -4.36
CA VAL A 64 -20.36 -4.39 -3.30
C VAL A 64 -19.18 -3.44 -3.21
N LEU A 65 -18.92 -2.93 -2.00
CA LEU A 65 -17.76 -2.12 -1.67
C LEU A 65 -16.79 -2.98 -0.84
N VAL A 66 -15.60 -3.21 -1.36
CA VAL A 66 -14.51 -3.87 -0.64
C VAL A 66 -13.54 -2.80 -0.14
N ILE A 67 -13.23 -2.82 1.16
CA ILE A 67 -12.24 -1.94 1.79
C ILE A 67 -11.15 -2.83 2.38
N ASP A 68 -9.99 -2.85 1.72
CA ASP A 68 -8.82 -3.60 2.17
C ASP A 68 -7.95 -2.78 3.11
N GLU A 69 -7.12 -3.46 3.92
CA GLU A 69 -6.29 -2.88 4.97
C GLU A 69 -7.11 -2.01 5.94
N ILE A 70 -8.26 -2.51 6.38
CA ILE A 70 -9.20 -1.76 7.25
C ILE A 70 -8.55 -1.37 8.59
N SER A 71 -7.52 -2.08 9.06
CA SER A 71 -6.78 -1.77 10.29
C SER A 71 -6.12 -0.39 10.25
N MET A 72 -5.72 0.08 9.07
CA MET A 72 -5.09 1.38 8.86
C MET A 72 -6.09 2.51 8.62
N LEU A 73 -7.39 2.21 8.59
CA LEU A 73 -8.45 3.21 8.42
C LEU A 73 -8.98 3.64 9.79
N ASP A 74 -9.03 4.94 10.05
CA ASP A 74 -9.61 5.45 11.29
C ASP A 74 -11.14 5.49 11.25
N GLY A 75 -11.76 5.44 12.43
CA GLY A 75 -13.21 5.43 12.59
C GLY A 75 -13.90 6.65 12.00
N LYS A 76 -13.31 7.85 12.14
CA LYS A 76 -13.86 9.09 11.58
C LYS A 76 -13.87 9.08 10.06
N THR A 77 -12.82 8.55 9.45
CA THR A 77 -12.76 8.36 7.99
C THR A 77 -13.85 7.39 7.52
N LEU A 78 -14.06 6.28 8.24
CA LEU A 78 -15.13 5.33 7.91
C LEU A 78 -16.52 5.98 8.02
N GLU A 79 -16.76 6.81 9.05
CA GLU A 79 -18.00 7.59 9.22
C GLU A 79 -18.21 8.58 8.07
N CYS A 80 -17.16 9.27 7.62
CA CYS A 80 -17.26 10.16 6.45
C CYS A 80 -17.64 9.41 5.17
N VAL A 81 -17.09 8.22 4.95
CA VAL A 81 -17.45 7.38 3.79
C VAL A 81 -18.92 6.96 3.85
N ASP A 82 -19.39 6.52 5.03
CA ASP A 82 -20.79 6.17 5.26
C ASP A 82 -21.71 7.35 4.96
N GLN A 83 -21.43 8.54 5.52
CA GLN A 83 -22.21 9.75 5.29
C GLN A 83 -22.34 10.06 3.80
N VAL A 84 -21.26 10.02 3.04
CA VAL A 84 -21.29 10.26 1.58
C VAL A 84 -22.15 9.21 0.86
N CYS A 85 -22.02 7.94 1.21
CA CYS A 85 -22.80 6.88 0.58
C CYS A 85 -24.29 7.05 0.87
N ARG A 86 -24.67 7.37 2.11
CA ARG A 86 -26.05 7.60 2.54
C ARG A 86 -26.63 8.82 1.84
N GLU A 87 -25.89 9.92 1.77
CA GLU A 87 -26.31 11.15 1.11
C GLU A 87 -26.59 10.92 -0.39
N ILE A 88 -25.63 10.31 -1.11
CA ILE A 88 -25.79 10.09 -2.56
C ILE A 88 -26.90 9.09 -2.87
N ARG A 89 -27.08 8.05 -2.05
CA ARG A 89 -28.10 7.03 -2.29
C ARG A 89 -29.44 7.36 -1.66
N GLN A 90 -29.54 8.50 -0.95
CA GLN A 90 -30.76 8.93 -0.24
C GLN A 90 -31.32 7.79 0.63
N SER A 91 -30.44 7.15 1.41
CA SER A 91 -30.77 6.00 2.25
C SER A 91 -30.20 6.16 3.65
N THR A 92 -30.96 5.75 4.67
CA THR A 92 -30.54 5.75 6.07
C THR A 92 -29.76 4.50 6.47
N GLU A 93 -29.72 3.49 5.59
CA GLU A 93 -28.96 2.27 5.80
C GLU A 93 -27.46 2.53 5.79
N PRO A 94 -26.66 1.77 6.57
CA PRO A 94 -25.21 1.88 6.54
C PRO A 94 -24.66 1.78 5.10
N PHE A 95 -23.75 2.68 4.77
CA PHE A 95 -23.19 2.83 3.40
C PHE A 95 -24.23 3.01 2.30
N GLY A 96 -25.40 3.58 2.65
CA GLY A 96 -26.51 3.74 1.73
C GLY A 96 -27.07 2.41 1.19
N GLY A 97 -26.98 1.33 1.98
CA GLY A 97 -27.42 -0.01 1.60
C GLY A 97 -26.48 -0.72 0.61
N ILE A 98 -25.23 -0.27 0.46
CA ILE A 98 -24.19 -1.00 -0.30
C ILE A 98 -23.69 -2.16 0.56
N GLN A 99 -23.62 -3.38 0.01
CA GLN A 99 -22.97 -4.50 0.66
C GLN A 99 -21.49 -4.17 0.88
N THR A 100 -21.03 -4.06 2.13
CA THR A 100 -19.63 -3.75 2.43
C THR A 100 -18.88 -5.00 2.87
N VAL A 101 -17.62 -5.10 2.44
CA VAL A 101 -16.69 -6.17 2.84
C VAL A 101 -15.41 -5.49 3.34
N PHE A 102 -15.14 -5.63 4.64
CA PHE A 102 -13.92 -5.16 5.26
C PHE A 102 -12.90 -6.31 5.29
N VAL A 103 -11.68 -6.03 4.84
CA VAL A 103 -10.58 -7.00 4.84
C VAL A 103 -9.40 -6.37 5.57
N GLY A 104 -8.75 -7.12 6.47
CA GLY A 104 -7.58 -6.64 7.19
C GLY A 104 -7.33 -7.40 8.48
N ASP A 105 -6.33 -6.96 9.20
CA ASP A 105 -5.85 -7.58 10.43
C ASP A 105 -5.53 -6.50 11.47
N PHE A 106 -6.32 -6.40 12.51
CA PHE A 106 -6.16 -5.38 13.56
C PHE A 106 -4.94 -5.62 14.48
N PHE A 107 -4.23 -6.73 14.33
CA PHE A 107 -2.92 -6.95 14.96
C PHE A 107 -1.75 -6.41 14.10
N GLN A 108 -2.04 -5.92 12.89
CA GLN A 108 -1.06 -5.23 12.05
C GLN A 108 -1.06 -3.71 12.33
N LEU A 109 -0.48 -2.92 11.41
CA LEU A 109 -0.32 -1.49 11.61
C LEU A 109 -1.67 -0.77 11.86
N PRO A 110 -1.76 0.03 12.94
CA PRO A 110 -2.93 0.83 13.25
C PRO A 110 -3.03 2.06 12.33
N PRO A 111 -4.14 2.82 12.42
CA PRO A 111 -4.23 4.12 11.76
C PRO A 111 -3.12 5.05 12.25
N VAL A 112 -2.49 5.78 11.32
CA VAL A 112 -1.38 6.70 11.65
C VAL A 112 -1.95 8.00 12.21
N ALA A 113 -1.60 8.33 13.47
CA ALA A 113 -1.81 9.64 14.05
C ALA A 113 -0.71 10.60 13.57
N LYS A 114 -1.04 11.89 13.38
CA LYS A 114 -0.02 12.92 13.20
C LYS A 114 0.57 13.29 14.56
N GLU A 115 1.82 13.72 14.54
CA GLU A 115 2.49 14.19 15.74
C GLU A 115 1.68 15.33 16.40
N GLY A 116 1.37 15.18 17.70
CA GLY A 116 0.54 16.12 18.45
C GLY A 116 -0.98 15.92 18.33
N GLU A 117 -1.47 14.98 17.50
CA GLU A 117 -2.88 14.61 17.48
C GLU A 117 -3.18 13.51 18.54
N PRO A 118 -4.40 13.49 19.11
CA PRO A 118 -4.82 12.40 20.00
C PRO A 118 -4.75 11.05 19.29
N ALA A 119 -4.64 9.98 20.08
CA ALA A 119 -4.66 8.60 19.55
C ALA A 119 -5.88 8.39 18.63
N VAL A 120 -5.62 7.83 17.46
CA VAL A 120 -6.65 7.62 16.45
C VAL A 120 -7.39 6.32 16.74
N GLU A 121 -8.71 6.37 16.77
CA GLU A 121 -9.54 5.19 17.01
C GLU A 121 -9.60 4.29 15.77
N PHE A 122 -9.56 2.98 15.99
CA PHE A 122 -9.75 2.01 14.93
C PHE A 122 -11.15 2.10 14.30
N ALA A 123 -11.28 1.65 13.06
CA ALA A 123 -12.55 1.60 12.34
C ALA A 123 -13.67 0.88 13.11
N PHE A 124 -13.34 -0.18 13.85
CA PHE A 124 -14.32 -0.94 14.62
C PHE A 124 -14.90 -0.19 15.82
N ALA A 125 -14.25 0.88 16.30
CA ALA A 125 -14.76 1.73 17.38
C ALA A 125 -15.78 2.78 16.87
N SER A 126 -15.96 2.92 15.56
CA SER A 126 -16.85 3.91 14.97
C SER A 126 -18.34 3.54 15.11
N LYS A 127 -19.19 4.56 15.14
CA LYS A 127 -20.65 4.40 15.09
C LYS A 127 -21.10 3.67 13.83
N THR A 128 -20.47 3.95 12.70
CA THR A 128 -20.78 3.28 11.42
C THR A 128 -20.53 1.78 11.48
N TRP A 129 -19.43 1.35 12.09
CA TRP A 129 -19.16 -0.09 12.30
C TRP A 129 -20.23 -0.75 13.16
N ALA A 130 -20.58 -0.11 14.26
CA ALA A 130 -21.64 -0.61 15.15
C ALA A 130 -23.00 -0.72 14.47
N MET A 131 -23.35 0.25 13.59
CA MET A 131 -24.58 0.22 12.80
C MET A 131 -24.55 -0.84 11.69
N ALA A 132 -23.42 -1.00 11.03
CA ALA A 132 -23.24 -1.95 9.93
C ALA A 132 -23.28 -3.42 10.39
N ARG A 133 -22.97 -3.69 11.68
CA ARG A 133 -22.97 -5.05 12.29
C ARG A 133 -22.31 -6.09 11.37
N PRO A 134 -21.04 -5.92 11.00
CA PRO A 134 -20.40 -6.81 10.03
C PRO A 134 -20.33 -8.24 10.58
N TYR A 135 -20.57 -9.20 9.70
CA TYR A 135 -20.33 -10.61 10.01
C TYR A 135 -18.83 -10.88 10.01
N ILE A 136 -18.27 -11.37 11.11
CA ILE A 136 -16.82 -11.55 11.24
C ILE A 136 -16.46 -12.97 10.82
N CYS A 137 -15.58 -13.07 9.81
CA CYS A 137 -15.02 -14.32 9.32
C CYS A 137 -13.51 -14.34 9.56
N TYR A 138 -13.02 -15.38 10.21
CA TYR A 138 -11.59 -15.57 10.44
C TYR A 138 -10.99 -16.47 9.37
N LEU A 139 -9.85 -16.04 8.79
CA LEU A 139 -9.02 -16.88 7.93
C LEU A 139 -8.01 -17.59 8.82
N SER A 140 -8.08 -18.92 8.88
CA SER A 140 -7.24 -19.75 9.75
C SER A 140 -5.98 -20.26 9.07
N GLU A 141 -5.98 -20.37 7.73
CA GLU A 141 -4.83 -20.86 6.97
C GLU A 141 -3.81 -19.76 6.70
N GLN A 142 -2.54 -20.07 6.91
CA GLN A 142 -1.43 -19.15 6.69
C GLN A 142 -0.57 -19.65 5.51
N HIS A 143 -0.44 -18.82 4.47
CA HIS A 143 0.29 -19.16 3.24
C HIS A 143 1.51 -18.25 2.98
N ARG A 144 1.79 -17.29 3.87
CA ARG A 144 2.87 -16.30 3.68
C ARG A 144 4.23 -16.81 4.13
N GLN A 145 4.25 -17.64 5.18
CA GLN A 145 5.46 -18.16 5.82
C GLN A 145 5.42 -19.68 5.86
N GLU A 146 6.61 -20.31 5.71
CA GLU A 146 6.79 -21.75 5.82
C GLU A 146 7.51 -22.16 7.11
N ASP A 147 8.17 -21.21 7.78
CA ASP A 147 8.85 -21.43 9.06
C ASP A 147 7.82 -21.64 10.18
N LYS A 148 7.69 -22.89 10.61
CA LYS A 148 6.71 -23.30 11.64
C LYS A 148 6.97 -22.66 13.00
N ILE A 149 8.25 -22.46 13.37
CA ILE A 149 8.62 -21.84 14.66
C ILE A 149 8.19 -20.37 14.65
N PHE A 150 8.47 -19.67 13.56
CA PHE A 150 8.06 -18.27 13.41
C PHE A 150 6.53 -18.12 13.39
N LEU A 151 5.83 -19.02 12.69
CA LEU A 151 4.36 -19.03 12.66
C LEU A 151 3.75 -19.29 14.05
N GLU A 152 4.37 -20.17 14.86
CA GLU A 152 3.92 -20.44 16.23
C GLU A 152 4.10 -19.20 17.12
N ILE A 153 5.25 -18.52 17.05
CA ILE A 153 5.49 -17.27 17.79
C ILE A 153 4.44 -16.21 17.40
N LEU A 154 4.17 -16.01 16.10
CA LEU A 154 3.18 -15.04 15.63
C LEU A 154 1.76 -15.40 16.11
N SER A 155 1.43 -16.69 16.12
CA SER A 155 0.13 -17.18 16.60
C SER A 155 -0.02 -17.00 18.09
N SER A 156 1.02 -17.28 18.86
CA SER A 156 1.03 -17.11 20.33
C SER A 156 0.99 -15.64 20.73
N LEU A 157 1.68 -14.75 20.00
CA LEU A 157 1.55 -13.30 20.15
C LEU A 157 0.10 -12.85 19.95
N ARG A 158 -0.56 -13.34 18.89
CA ARG A 158 -1.95 -12.99 18.58
C ARG A 158 -2.93 -13.46 19.66
N ARG A 159 -2.69 -14.62 20.27
CA ARG A 159 -3.50 -15.17 21.37
C ARG A 159 -3.14 -14.61 22.73
N ASN A 160 -2.07 -13.80 22.83
CA ASN A 160 -1.46 -13.36 24.09
C ASN A 160 -1.00 -14.54 24.98
N GLU A 161 -0.40 -15.55 24.36
CA GLU A 161 0.06 -16.81 24.97
C GLU A 161 1.57 -16.97 24.84
N ILE A 162 2.33 -15.88 24.95
CA ILE A 162 3.81 -15.92 24.93
C ILE A 162 4.30 -16.50 26.25
N ASP A 163 5.13 -17.53 26.16
CA ASP A 163 5.79 -18.18 27.28
C ASP A 163 7.33 -18.01 27.22
N GLU A 164 8.03 -18.63 28.19
CA GLU A 164 9.47 -18.54 28.32
C GLU A 164 10.23 -19.18 27.12
N SER A 165 9.66 -20.21 26.50
CA SER A 165 10.24 -20.84 25.31
C SER A 165 10.23 -19.90 24.11
N HIS A 166 9.15 -19.17 23.89
CA HIS A 166 9.02 -18.15 22.86
C HIS A 166 9.99 -16.99 23.11
N ASN A 167 10.12 -16.55 24.38
CA ASN A 167 11.07 -15.49 24.75
C ASN A 167 12.51 -15.91 24.47
N THR A 168 12.90 -17.13 24.82
CA THR A 168 14.23 -17.66 24.53
C THR A 168 14.56 -17.64 23.03
N ILE A 169 13.60 -18.01 22.19
CA ILE A 169 13.77 -17.96 20.71
C ILE A 169 13.96 -16.53 20.23
N LEU A 170 13.17 -15.58 20.75
CA LEU A 170 13.27 -14.15 20.38
C LEU A 170 14.59 -13.55 20.87
N GLU A 171 15.04 -13.87 22.10
CA GLU A 171 16.31 -13.41 22.67
C GLU A 171 17.51 -13.92 21.86
N ASN A 172 17.47 -15.16 21.38
CA ASN A 172 18.50 -15.71 20.50
C ASN A 172 18.57 -15.02 19.14
N ARG A 173 17.55 -14.25 18.76
CA ARG A 173 17.52 -13.42 17.55
C ARG A 173 17.83 -11.95 17.83
N TYR A 174 18.03 -11.57 19.08
CA TYR A 174 18.38 -10.22 19.47
C TYR A 174 19.91 -10.04 19.45
N PHE A 175 20.39 -9.31 18.45
CA PHE A 175 21.81 -8.99 18.30
C PHE A 175 22.04 -7.56 18.80
N ARG A 176 22.88 -7.39 19.80
CA ARG A 176 23.24 -6.06 20.35
C ARG A 176 24.27 -5.33 19.49
N ASP A 177 25.17 -6.08 18.87
CA ASP A 177 26.31 -5.58 18.07
C ASP A 177 26.24 -6.20 16.67
N ILE A 178 25.30 -5.75 15.84
CA ILE A 178 25.36 -6.04 14.41
C ILE A 178 26.30 -5.02 13.81
N ASP A 179 27.47 -5.48 13.33
CA ASP A 179 28.25 -4.67 12.39
C ASP A 179 27.37 -4.44 11.15
N PRO A 180 26.93 -3.19 10.90
CA PRO A 180 26.01 -2.89 9.82
C PRO A 180 26.57 -3.23 8.43
N ILE A 181 27.88 -3.40 8.34
CA ILE A 181 28.63 -3.52 7.09
C ILE A 181 28.77 -4.98 6.65
N SER A 182 28.73 -5.94 7.57
CA SER A 182 29.08 -7.33 7.27
C SER A 182 27.96 -8.19 6.71
N GLN A 183 26.69 -7.73 6.76
CA GLN A 183 25.57 -8.53 6.30
C GLN A 183 24.65 -7.70 5.40
N ASN A 184 24.48 -8.16 4.17
CA ASN A 184 23.53 -7.60 3.18
C ASN A 184 22.07 -7.91 3.59
N ILE A 185 21.71 -7.51 4.82
CA ILE A 185 20.40 -7.72 5.44
C ILE A 185 19.61 -6.42 5.32
N THR A 186 18.42 -6.50 4.75
CA THR A 186 17.49 -5.36 4.71
C THR A 186 17.01 -5.03 6.10
N LYS A 187 17.15 -3.77 6.51
CA LYS A 187 16.72 -3.25 7.81
C LYS A 187 15.31 -2.66 7.69
N LEU A 188 14.48 -2.86 8.73
CA LEU A 188 13.13 -2.31 8.80
C LEU A 188 13.10 -1.13 9.79
N PHE A 189 12.55 -0.01 9.35
CA PHE A 189 12.37 1.19 10.15
C PHE A 189 10.91 1.64 10.16
N SER A 190 10.51 2.30 11.23
CA SER A 190 9.15 2.81 11.40
C SER A 190 8.84 4.07 10.57
N HIS A 191 9.87 4.81 10.15
CA HIS A 191 9.72 6.09 9.44
C HIS A 191 10.51 6.11 8.13
N ASN A 192 9.87 6.57 7.05
CA ASN A 192 10.50 6.69 5.73
C ASN A 192 11.73 7.61 5.72
N LYS A 193 11.73 8.64 6.57
CA LYS A 193 12.88 9.57 6.66
C LYS A 193 14.17 8.88 7.07
N ASP A 194 14.07 7.92 8.00
CA ASP A 194 15.22 7.14 8.46
C ASP A 194 15.70 6.19 7.36
N VAL A 195 14.75 5.57 6.66
CA VAL A 195 14.99 4.71 5.49
C VAL A 195 15.74 5.48 4.39
N ASP A 196 15.28 6.68 4.06
CA ASP A 196 15.88 7.49 2.99
C ASP A 196 17.29 7.95 3.36
N LEU A 197 17.53 8.34 4.63
CA LEU A 197 18.85 8.71 5.13
C LEU A 197 19.85 7.55 5.04
N ILE A 198 19.45 6.36 5.49
CA ILE A 198 20.30 5.17 5.47
C ILE A 198 20.59 4.75 4.04
N ASN A 199 19.57 4.67 3.21
CA ASN A 199 19.72 4.28 1.81
C ASN A 199 20.65 5.25 1.05
N SER A 200 20.54 6.56 1.30
CA SER A 200 21.43 7.55 0.70
C SER A 200 22.86 7.41 1.17
N ALA A 201 23.07 7.25 2.48
CA ALA A 201 24.42 7.05 3.05
C ALA A 201 25.09 5.77 2.53
N GLU A 202 24.33 4.67 2.41
CA GLU A 202 24.89 3.41 1.85
C GLU A 202 25.19 3.56 0.35
N LEU A 203 24.37 4.28 -0.41
CA LEU A 203 24.64 4.54 -1.82
C LEU A 203 25.92 5.38 -2.00
N GLU A 204 26.15 6.40 -1.16
CA GLU A 204 27.34 7.24 -1.17
C GLU A 204 28.61 6.43 -0.93
N ARG A 205 28.57 5.41 -0.06
CA ARG A 205 29.70 4.52 0.23
C ARG A 205 30.11 3.64 -0.93
N ILE A 206 29.22 3.37 -1.88
CA ILE A 206 29.53 2.56 -3.04
C ILE A 206 30.39 3.39 -4.01
N PRO A 207 31.60 2.91 -4.40
CA PRO A 207 32.42 3.58 -5.40
C PRO A 207 31.76 3.47 -6.79
N GLY A 208 32.10 4.42 -7.66
CA GLY A 208 31.66 4.43 -9.05
C GLY A 208 30.66 5.53 -9.37
N GLU A 209 30.32 5.61 -10.64
CA GLU A 209 29.46 6.65 -11.19
C GLU A 209 27.99 6.41 -10.86
N GLU A 210 27.31 7.49 -10.48
CA GLU A 210 25.89 7.48 -10.15
C GLU A 210 25.04 7.68 -11.41
N GLN A 211 24.09 6.78 -11.63
CA GLN A 211 23.10 6.88 -12.68
C GLN A 211 21.80 7.47 -12.15
N VAL A 212 21.25 8.43 -12.86
CA VAL A 212 20.06 9.20 -12.46
C VAL A 212 18.87 8.87 -13.36
N PHE A 213 17.77 8.43 -12.76
CA PHE A 213 16.52 8.14 -13.47
C PHE A 213 15.42 9.07 -12.98
N MET A 214 14.93 9.92 -13.89
CA MET A 214 13.88 10.89 -13.59
C MET A 214 12.51 10.35 -13.98
N MET A 215 11.53 10.47 -13.07
CA MET A 215 10.15 10.13 -13.34
C MET A 215 9.55 11.05 -14.40
N THR A 216 8.94 10.49 -15.41
CA THR A 216 8.17 11.25 -16.39
C THR A 216 6.68 11.23 -16.05
N CYS A 217 5.99 12.32 -16.37
CA CYS A 217 4.58 12.50 -16.00
C CYS A 217 3.77 13.02 -17.18
N SER A 218 2.54 12.53 -17.33
CA SER A 218 1.58 12.97 -18.33
C SER A 218 0.17 13.08 -17.74
N GLY A 219 -0.54 14.16 -18.06
CA GLY A 219 -1.90 14.42 -17.58
C GLY A 219 -2.00 15.63 -16.65
N ARG A 220 -3.20 15.88 -16.10
CA ARG A 220 -3.44 17.02 -15.22
C ARG A 220 -2.74 16.84 -13.87
N LYS A 221 -2.08 17.88 -13.37
CA LYS A 221 -1.34 17.88 -12.08
C LYS A 221 -2.19 17.34 -10.92
N SER A 222 -3.45 17.74 -10.81
CA SER A 222 -4.37 17.26 -9.77
C SER A 222 -4.62 15.75 -9.76
N LEU A 223 -4.36 15.05 -10.86
CA LEU A 223 -4.46 13.59 -10.99
C LEU A 223 -3.08 12.92 -10.88
N VAL A 224 -2.02 13.60 -11.32
CA VAL A 224 -0.63 13.12 -11.26
C VAL A 224 -0.11 13.12 -9.82
N ASP A 225 -0.35 14.17 -9.02
CA ASP A 225 0.16 14.28 -7.65
C ASP A 225 -0.32 13.14 -6.73
N PRO A 226 -1.60 12.71 -6.73
CA PRO A 226 -2.03 11.52 -6.02
C PRO A 226 -1.36 10.23 -6.50
N LEU A 227 -1.12 10.11 -7.81
CA LEU A 227 -0.47 8.95 -8.41
C LEU A 227 1.00 8.84 -7.99
N LYS A 228 1.73 9.96 -7.96
CA LYS A 228 3.10 10.04 -7.44
C LYS A 228 3.17 9.62 -5.96
N ARG A 229 2.26 10.11 -5.12
CA ARG A 229 2.22 9.74 -3.69
C ARG A 229 1.93 8.25 -3.45
N GLY A 230 1.26 7.60 -4.39
CA GLY A 230 1.02 6.15 -4.37
C GLY A 230 2.14 5.32 -5.01
N CYS A 231 3.14 5.96 -5.60
CA CYS A 231 4.27 5.28 -6.24
C CYS A 231 5.42 5.10 -5.25
N LEU A 232 5.89 3.87 -5.09
CA LEU A 232 7.03 3.55 -4.22
C LEU A 232 8.37 3.93 -4.85
N SER A 233 8.47 4.02 -6.18
CA SER A 233 9.67 4.48 -6.86
C SER A 233 9.80 5.99 -6.70
N PRO A 234 10.97 6.51 -6.30
CA PRO A 234 11.18 7.94 -6.10
C PRO A 234 11.14 8.71 -7.43
N GLU A 235 10.77 10.00 -7.38
CA GLU A 235 10.76 10.86 -8.56
C GLU A 235 12.14 11.00 -9.18
N LYS A 236 13.17 11.10 -8.35
CA LYS A 236 14.59 11.05 -8.72
C LYS A 236 15.20 9.79 -8.11
N LEU A 237 15.41 8.77 -8.91
CA LEU A 237 16.04 7.52 -8.50
C LEU A 237 17.53 7.57 -8.84
N LEU A 238 18.37 7.39 -7.83
CA LEU A 238 19.82 7.34 -7.92
C LEU A 238 20.28 5.91 -7.74
N LEU A 239 21.07 5.39 -8.65
CA LEU A 239 21.59 4.02 -8.60
C LEU A 239 23.08 3.98 -8.93
N LYS A 240 23.78 3.05 -8.28
CA LYS A 240 25.17 2.68 -8.62
C LYS A 240 25.26 1.16 -8.76
N ARG A 241 26.28 0.70 -9.51
CA ARG A 241 26.62 -0.72 -9.53
C ARG A 241 26.95 -1.20 -8.11
N GLY A 242 26.36 -2.32 -7.67
CA GLY A 242 26.44 -2.81 -6.30
C GLY A 242 25.32 -2.35 -5.38
N ALA A 243 24.44 -1.43 -5.81
CA ALA A 243 23.34 -0.94 -4.98
C ALA A 243 22.32 -2.04 -4.70
N SER A 244 21.91 -2.15 -3.44
CA SER A 244 20.79 -3.00 -3.02
C SER A 244 19.47 -2.32 -3.39
N VAL A 245 18.59 -3.05 -4.08
CA VAL A 245 17.32 -2.51 -4.57
C VAL A 245 16.15 -3.45 -4.33
N MET A 246 14.96 -2.87 -4.29
CA MET A 246 13.70 -3.58 -4.24
C MET A 246 12.82 -3.17 -5.42
N PHE A 247 12.19 -4.14 -6.07
CA PHE A 247 11.17 -3.88 -7.06
C PHE A 247 9.90 -3.32 -6.42
N THR A 248 9.34 -2.28 -7.02
CA THR A 248 8.18 -1.52 -6.49
C THR A 248 6.88 -1.81 -7.24
N LYS A 249 6.91 -2.73 -8.19
CA LYS A 249 5.77 -3.13 -9.01
C LYS A 249 5.87 -4.60 -9.43
N ASN A 250 4.75 -5.20 -9.81
CA ASN A 250 4.74 -6.55 -10.37
C ASN A 250 5.06 -6.51 -11.88
N SER A 251 5.95 -7.38 -12.33
CA SER A 251 6.26 -7.54 -13.76
C SER A 251 5.07 -8.13 -14.52
N PRO A 252 4.65 -7.54 -15.64
CA PRO A 252 3.67 -8.16 -16.54
C PRO A 252 4.15 -9.51 -17.07
N LYS A 253 5.47 -9.67 -17.25
CA LYS A 253 6.13 -10.90 -17.71
C LYS A 253 6.35 -11.93 -16.59
N ARG A 254 5.93 -11.61 -15.33
CA ARG A 254 6.11 -12.45 -14.13
C ARG A 254 7.57 -12.74 -13.77
N GLU A 255 8.49 -11.85 -14.13
CA GLU A 255 9.91 -11.99 -13.82
C GLU A 255 10.23 -11.62 -12.38
N PHE A 256 9.47 -10.66 -11.83
CA PHE A 256 9.55 -10.19 -10.45
C PHE A 256 8.17 -9.75 -9.94
N VAL A 257 8.06 -9.65 -8.63
CA VAL A 257 6.90 -9.07 -7.95
C VAL A 257 7.35 -7.89 -7.09
N ASN A 258 6.41 -7.05 -6.70
CA ASN A 258 6.69 -5.97 -5.74
C ASN A 258 7.25 -6.57 -4.44
N GLY A 259 8.31 -5.95 -3.91
CA GLY A 259 9.06 -6.48 -2.76
C GLY A 259 10.20 -7.43 -3.12
N THR A 260 10.35 -7.85 -4.40
CA THR A 260 11.51 -8.65 -4.82
C THR A 260 12.80 -7.87 -4.62
N LEU A 261 13.75 -8.44 -3.88
CA LEU A 261 15.05 -7.84 -3.59
C LEU A 261 16.10 -8.28 -4.63
N GLY A 262 17.04 -7.39 -4.92
CA GLY A 262 18.16 -7.66 -5.81
C GLY A 262 19.30 -6.65 -5.64
N THR A 263 20.33 -6.83 -6.45
CA THR A 263 21.51 -5.95 -6.49
C THR A 263 21.72 -5.48 -7.93
N ILE A 264 22.03 -4.22 -8.13
CA ILE A 264 22.45 -3.69 -9.43
C ILE A 264 23.79 -4.28 -9.79
N ILE A 265 23.84 -5.08 -10.83
CA ILE A 265 25.11 -5.67 -11.29
C ILE A 265 25.77 -4.84 -12.39
N ASP A 266 24.97 -4.19 -13.23
CA ASP A 266 25.42 -3.30 -14.31
C ASP A 266 24.29 -2.42 -14.85
N PHE A 267 24.59 -1.65 -15.89
CA PHE A 267 23.63 -0.91 -16.71
C PHE A 267 23.79 -1.32 -18.17
N GLU A 268 22.67 -1.47 -18.88
CA GLU A 268 22.67 -1.86 -20.30
C GLU A 268 23.29 -0.75 -21.16
N GLU A 269 24.23 -1.08 -22.04
CA GLU A 269 24.99 -0.11 -22.83
C GLU A 269 24.12 0.77 -23.75
N SER A 270 23.04 0.20 -24.31
CA SER A 270 22.21 0.90 -25.30
C SER A 270 21.16 1.81 -24.67
N THR A 271 20.57 1.41 -23.54
CA THR A 271 19.43 2.09 -22.92
C THR A 271 19.75 2.72 -21.58
N ASN A 272 20.90 2.38 -21.02
CA ASN A 272 21.32 2.69 -19.65
C ASN A 272 20.33 2.13 -18.57
N TYR A 273 19.51 1.13 -18.90
CA TYR A 273 18.60 0.55 -17.92
C TYR A 273 19.36 -0.34 -16.92
N PRO A 274 18.96 -0.30 -15.62
CA PRO A 274 19.65 -1.08 -14.61
C PRO A 274 19.44 -2.58 -14.82
N ILE A 275 20.53 -3.34 -14.70
CA ILE A 275 20.55 -4.80 -14.73
C ILE A 275 20.57 -5.28 -13.28
N VAL A 276 19.50 -5.90 -12.84
CA VAL A 276 19.31 -6.37 -11.46
C VAL A 276 19.51 -7.87 -11.38
N LYS A 277 20.39 -8.31 -10.50
CA LYS A 277 20.46 -9.70 -10.07
C LYS A 277 19.63 -9.90 -8.83
N THR A 278 18.54 -10.62 -8.94
CA THR A 278 17.62 -10.91 -7.82
C THR A 278 18.23 -11.93 -6.86
N ARG A 279 17.74 -11.98 -5.61
CA ARG A 279 18.22 -12.95 -4.60
C ARG A 279 18.02 -14.41 -5.00
N ASN A 280 17.04 -14.71 -5.85
CA ASN A 280 16.82 -16.05 -6.42
C ASN A 280 17.68 -16.34 -7.66
N GLY A 281 18.67 -15.49 -7.97
CA GLY A 281 19.68 -15.70 -9.01
C GLY A 281 19.27 -15.25 -10.43
N ARG A 282 18.07 -14.73 -10.63
CA ARG A 282 17.65 -14.21 -11.95
C ARG A 282 18.31 -12.87 -12.25
N THR A 283 18.71 -12.67 -13.49
CA THR A 283 19.21 -11.39 -14.01
C THR A 283 18.14 -10.73 -14.88
N ILE A 284 17.79 -9.48 -14.58
CA ILE A 284 16.66 -8.75 -15.19
C ILE A 284 17.13 -7.38 -15.62
N ILE A 285 16.94 -7.03 -16.90
CA ILE A 285 17.04 -5.66 -17.40
C ILE A 285 15.74 -4.96 -16.99
N THR A 286 15.86 -3.89 -16.20
CA THR A 286 14.70 -3.24 -15.60
C THR A 286 14.30 -2.00 -16.38
N GLU A 287 13.32 -2.17 -17.25
CA GLU A 287 12.75 -1.10 -18.07
C GLU A 287 11.83 -0.18 -17.24
N PRO A 288 11.63 1.10 -17.65
CA PRO A 288 10.62 1.97 -17.07
C PRO A 288 9.23 1.34 -17.15
N MET A 289 8.45 1.49 -16.09
CA MET A 289 7.07 1.01 -16.03
C MET A 289 6.11 2.16 -15.76
N ASP A 290 4.90 2.02 -16.29
CA ASP A 290 3.87 3.04 -16.19
C ASP A 290 2.93 2.76 -14.99
N TRP A 291 2.61 3.79 -14.21
CA TRP A 291 1.47 3.82 -13.30
C TRP A 291 0.42 4.73 -13.92
N THR A 292 -0.79 4.23 -14.09
CA THR A 292 -1.87 4.91 -14.78
C THR A 292 -3.08 5.12 -13.87
N ASN A 293 -3.77 6.21 -14.06
CA ASN A 293 -5.13 6.40 -13.57
C ASN A 293 -6.06 6.33 -14.78
N GLU A 294 -6.91 5.32 -14.80
CA GLU A 294 -7.80 5.02 -15.92
C GLU A 294 -9.26 5.18 -15.51
N GLU A 295 -10.05 5.68 -16.43
CA GLU A 295 -11.50 5.73 -16.30
C GLU A 295 -12.14 5.27 -17.62
N ARG A 296 -12.98 4.22 -17.55
CA ARG A 296 -13.65 3.64 -18.72
C ARG A 296 -12.70 3.27 -19.87
N GLY A 297 -11.55 2.72 -19.54
CA GLY A 297 -10.52 2.33 -20.52
C GLY A 297 -9.72 3.51 -21.11
N LYS A 298 -9.96 4.75 -20.64
CA LYS A 298 -9.19 5.92 -21.05
C LYS A 298 -8.20 6.31 -19.95
N ILE A 299 -6.92 6.42 -20.30
CA ILE A 299 -5.88 6.90 -19.40
C ILE A 299 -6.07 8.41 -19.19
N LEU A 300 -6.30 8.82 -17.93
CA LEU A 300 -6.47 10.21 -17.53
C LEU A 300 -5.15 10.88 -17.14
N CYS A 301 -4.27 10.13 -16.52
CA CYS A 301 -2.89 10.53 -16.23
C CYS A 301 -1.99 9.30 -16.10
N LYS A 302 -0.71 9.53 -16.27
CA LYS A 302 0.32 8.50 -16.24
C LYS A 302 1.61 9.07 -15.64
N ILE A 303 2.31 8.26 -14.87
CA ILE A 303 3.71 8.46 -14.49
C ILE A 303 4.51 7.25 -14.98
N SER A 304 5.74 7.46 -15.37
CA SER A 304 6.65 6.40 -15.80
C SER A 304 7.98 6.54 -15.06
N GLN A 305 8.46 5.44 -14.47
CA GLN A 305 9.72 5.38 -13.74
C GLN A 305 10.28 3.95 -13.76
N ILE A 306 11.58 3.80 -13.54
CA ILE A 306 12.19 2.51 -13.23
C ILE A 306 11.51 1.97 -11.95
N PRO A 307 10.96 0.74 -11.98
CA PRO A 307 10.20 0.18 -10.84
C PRO A 307 11.10 -0.33 -9.72
N LEU A 308 12.04 0.52 -9.28
CA LEU A 308 13.02 0.22 -8.23
C LEU A 308 13.05 1.32 -7.16
N ARG A 309 13.48 0.94 -5.97
CA ARG A 309 13.96 1.83 -4.92
C ARG A 309 15.15 1.19 -4.22
N LEU A 310 15.98 2.00 -3.55
CA LEU A 310 17.04 1.49 -2.69
C LEU A 310 16.46 0.68 -1.52
N ALA A 311 17.16 -0.35 -1.09
CA ALA A 311 16.65 -1.34 -0.14
C ALA A 311 17.70 -1.92 0.82
N TRP A 312 18.54 -1.07 1.40
CA TRP A 312 19.33 -1.41 2.59
C TRP A 312 18.50 -1.23 3.86
N ALA A 313 17.49 -0.36 3.76
CA ALA A 313 16.51 -0.11 4.80
C ALA A 313 15.10 -0.03 4.24
#